data_88ade7414cda5d8f4fc07ff7688027e0
#
_entry.id   88ade7414cda5d8f4fc07ff7688027e0
#
_cell.length_a   1.000
_cell.length_b   1.000
_cell.length_c   1.000
_cell.angle_alpha   90.00
_cell.angle_beta   90.00
_cell.angle_gamma   90.00
#
_symmetry.space_group_name_H-M   'P 1'
#
loop_
_entity.id
_entity.type
_entity.pdbx_description
1 polymer ?
#
loop_
_entity_poly.entity_id
_entity_poly.type
_entity_poly.pdbx_seq_one_letter_code
_entity_poly.pdbx_strand_id
1 'polypeptide(L)'
;MLFRSARARKQVGPDGMVMFDAHCALPPPFLIQLAGAIQAYDVTYIEEPAVPGNIEVFKRIKQHVKIPLAVGEQARTIWDIIPYLQERIAEFVQIDLAHTGGISQMLKMATLGEVHQAALAPHSVTSDLGMSANLQVSASVPLFLIQEYYPSITPKDLIRKSWDVDKDGYASLPTTPGLGCEINEARLEEISRTPSKPEWPTRGRLKDGSISDY
;
A
#
# COMPACT_ATOMS: atom_id res chain seq x y z
N MET A 1 -4.99 16.33 -12.49
CA MET A 1 -4.64 14.89 -12.44
C MET A 1 -4.33 14.31 -13.81
N LEU A 2 -5.12 14.51 -14.85
CA LEU A 2 -4.85 14.05 -16.23
C LEU A 2 -3.39 14.27 -16.68
N PHE A 3 -2.87 15.48 -16.49
CA PHE A 3 -1.48 15.80 -16.86
C PHE A 3 -0.42 14.99 -16.08
N ARG A 4 -0.72 14.58 -14.84
CA ARG A 4 0.21 13.78 -14.04
C ARG A 4 0.30 12.36 -14.58
N SER A 5 -0.83 11.69 -14.86
CA SER A 5 -0.86 10.34 -15.42
C SER A 5 -0.21 10.29 -16.80
N ALA A 6 -0.53 11.26 -17.69
CA ALA A 6 0.12 11.39 -19.00
C ALA A 6 1.65 11.58 -18.88
N ARG A 7 2.08 12.42 -17.94
CA ARG A 7 3.50 12.66 -17.70
C ARG A 7 4.20 11.42 -17.13
N ALA A 8 3.56 10.74 -16.17
CA ALA A 8 4.08 9.51 -15.59
C ALA A 8 4.28 8.45 -16.68
N ARG A 9 3.25 8.17 -17.50
CA ARG A 9 3.33 7.23 -18.61
C ARG A 9 4.45 7.59 -19.60
N LYS A 10 4.60 8.87 -19.92
CA LYS A 10 5.67 9.33 -20.80
C LYS A 10 7.06 9.10 -20.20
N GLN A 11 7.21 9.25 -18.87
CA GLN A 11 8.51 9.08 -18.20
C GLN A 11 8.89 7.62 -18.00
N VAL A 12 7.96 6.76 -17.61
CA VAL A 12 8.26 5.34 -17.36
C VAL A 12 8.29 4.52 -18.65
N GLY A 13 7.83 5.07 -19.78
CA GLY A 13 7.76 4.36 -21.05
C GLY A 13 6.58 3.39 -21.13
N PRO A 14 6.46 2.61 -22.21
CA PRO A 14 5.32 1.73 -22.44
C PRO A 14 5.28 0.54 -21.48
N ASP A 15 6.43 0.06 -21.02
CA ASP A 15 6.56 -1.17 -20.23
C ASP A 15 6.51 -0.93 -18.72
N GLY A 16 6.59 0.33 -18.27
CA GLY A 16 6.54 0.65 -16.84
C GLY A 16 5.11 0.66 -16.31
N MET A 17 4.90 0.21 -15.07
CA MET A 17 3.61 0.27 -14.41
C MET A 17 3.32 1.70 -13.90
N VAL A 18 2.07 2.17 -14.09
CA VAL A 18 1.57 3.43 -13.54
C VAL A 18 0.39 3.10 -12.63
N MET A 19 0.52 3.39 -11.35
CA MET A 19 -0.54 3.24 -10.36
C MET A 19 -1.12 4.61 -10.02
N PHE A 20 -2.38 4.63 -9.64
CA PHE A 20 -3.06 5.85 -9.19
C PHE A 20 -3.70 5.60 -7.83
N ASP A 21 -3.16 6.24 -6.81
CA ASP A 21 -3.77 6.24 -5.49
C ASP A 21 -4.81 7.37 -5.39
N ALA A 22 -6.07 7.00 -5.17
CA ALA A 22 -7.16 7.93 -4.90
C ALA A 22 -7.27 8.27 -3.42
N HIS A 23 -6.68 7.43 -2.55
CA HIS A 23 -6.60 7.62 -1.11
C HIS A 23 -7.94 8.07 -0.50
N CYS A 24 -9.04 7.45 -0.91
CA CYS A 24 -10.42 7.76 -0.51
C CYS A 24 -10.86 9.23 -0.72
N ALA A 25 -10.03 10.07 -1.32
CA ALA A 25 -10.21 11.53 -1.33
C ALA A 25 -11.23 12.03 -2.36
N LEU A 26 -11.68 11.16 -3.28
CA LEU A 26 -12.57 11.55 -4.37
C LEU A 26 -13.99 11.02 -4.16
N PRO A 27 -15.03 11.87 -4.24
CA PRO A 27 -16.40 11.39 -4.34
C PRO A 27 -16.56 10.43 -5.53
N PRO A 28 -17.32 9.32 -5.41
CA PRO A 28 -17.44 8.30 -6.44
C PRO A 28 -17.77 8.80 -7.86
N PRO A 29 -18.65 9.78 -8.07
CA PRO A 29 -18.90 10.30 -9.42
C PRO A 29 -17.66 10.94 -10.07
N PHE A 30 -16.86 11.66 -9.29
CA PHE A 30 -15.62 12.26 -9.79
C PHE A 30 -14.53 11.22 -10.06
N LEU A 31 -14.44 10.19 -9.19
CA LEU A 31 -13.53 9.08 -9.43
C LEU A 31 -13.87 8.37 -10.74
N ILE A 32 -15.14 8.04 -10.98
CA ILE A 32 -15.60 7.39 -12.22
C ILE A 32 -15.23 8.23 -13.44
N GLN A 33 -15.50 9.54 -13.39
CA GLN A 33 -15.14 10.45 -14.48
C GLN A 33 -13.62 10.50 -14.70
N LEU A 34 -12.84 10.58 -13.62
CA LEU A 34 -11.38 10.61 -13.68
C LEU A 34 -10.84 9.29 -14.24
N ALA A 35 -11.35 8.14 -13.78
CA ALA A 35 -10.95 6.83 -14.25
C ALA A 35 -11.15 6.68 -15.77
N GLY A 36 -12.29 7.14 -16.30
CA GLY A 36 -12.52 7.17 -17.75
C GLY A 36 -11.49 8.02 -18.50
N ALA A 37 -11.08 9.14 -17.91
CA ALA A 37 -10.12 10.05 -18.53
C ALA A 37 -8.66 9.55 -18.46
N ILE A 38 -8.28 8.80 -17.41
CA ILE A 38 -6.91 8.26 -17.25
C ILE A 38 -6.74 6.88 -17.86
N GLN A 39 -7.80 6.22 -18.27
CA GLN A 39 -7.76 4.89 -18.90
C GLN A 39 -6.83 4.84 -20.12
N ALA A 40 -6.75 5.93 -20.89
CA ALA A 40 -5.87 6.02 -22.06
C ALA A 40 -4.36 5.97 -21.73
N TYR A 41 -4.01 6.07 -20.45
CA TYR A 41 -2.60 6.07 -20.00
C TYR A 41 -2.18 4.73 -19.41
N ASP A 42 -2.96 3.68 -19.62
CA ASP A 42 -2.67 2.32 -19.17
C ASP A 42 -2.30 2.26 -17.69
N VAL A 43 -3.21 2.78 -16.85
CA VAL A 43 -3.08 2.74 -15.39
C VAL A 43 -3.31 1.32 -14.91
N THR A 44 -2.34 0.77 -14.18
CA THR A 44 -2.33 -0.62 -13.72
C THR A 44 -3.46 -0.89 -12.74
N TYR A 45 -3.66 0.01 -11.77
CA TYR A 45 -4.81 -0.02 -10.85
C TYR A 45 -5.09 1.36 -10.27
N ILE A 46 -6.30 1.50 -9.72
CA ILE A 46 -6.71 2.61 -8.85
C ILE A 46 -6.78 2.07 -7.42
N GLU A 47 -5.99 2.67 -6.55
CA GLU A 47 -5.90 2.36 -5.13
C GLU A 47 -6.93 3.16 -4.32
N GLU A 48 -7.46 2.54 -3.27
CA GLU A 48 -8.42 3.10 -2.31
C GLU A 48 -9.45 4.05 -2.96
N PRO A 49 -10.31 3.49 -3.87
CA PRO A 49 -11.20 4.29 -4.71
C PRO A 49 -12.31 5.01 -3.95
N ALA A 50 -12.60 4.57 -2.72
CA ALA A 50 -13.59 5.18 -1.83
C ALA A 50 -13.32 4.80 -0.38
N VAL A 51 -13.94 5.51 0.57
CA VAL A 51 -13.88 5.21 2.00
C VAL A 51 -14.44 3.80 2.25
N PRO A 52 -13.70 2.90 2.96
CA PRO A 52 -14.15 1.55 3.25
C PRO A 52 -15.42 1.51 4.11
N GLY A 53 -16.09 0.35 4.11
CA GLY A 53 -17.26 0.07 4.96
C GLY A 53 -18.60 0.04 4.23
N ASN A 54 -18.75 0.68 3.07
CA ASN A 54 -19.96 0.56 2.26
C ASN A 54 -19.64 -0.11 0.91
N ILE A 55 -19.81 -1.42 0.86
CA ILE A 55 -19.53 -2.24 -0.32
C ILE A 55 -20.32 -1.83 -1.56
N GLU A 56 -21.53 -1.30 -1.42
CA GLU A 56 -22.37 -0.89 -2.55
C GLU A 56 -21.79 0.32 -3.30
N VAL A 57 -21.02 1.17 -2.64
CA VAL A 57 -20.28 2.26 -3.29
C VAL A 57 -19.19 1.67 -4.20
N PHE A 58 -18.46 0.68 -3.72
CA PHE A 58 -17.42 0.01 -4.49
C PHE A 58 -18.00 -0.79 -5.67
N LYS A 59 -19.12 -1.47 -5.49
CA LYS A 59 -19.86 -2.13 -6.58
C LYS A 59 -20.23 -1.14 -7.68
N ARG A 60 -20.77 0.03 -7.29
CA ARG A 60 -21.09 1.09 -8.25
C ARG A 60 -19.86 1.58 -9.00
N ILE A 61 -18.74 1.80 -8.31
CA ILE A 61 -17.48 2.19 -8.95
C ILE A 61 -17.06 1.11 -9.94
N LYS A 62 -17.01 -0.16 -9.51
CA LYS A 62 -16.60 -1.30 -10.33
C LYS A 62 -17.42 -1.48 -11.60
N GLN A 63 -18.72 -1.19 -11.55
CA GLN A 63 -19.59 -1.25 -12.72
C GLN A 63 -19.22 -0.25 -13.82
N HIS A 64 -18.59 0.88 -13.46
CA HIS A 64 -18.30 1.97 -14.38
C HIS A 64 -16.79 2.15 -14.67
N VAL A 65 -15.92 1.60 -13.82
CA VAL A 65 -14.47 1.72 -13.94
C VAL A 65 -13.91 0.42 -14.48
N LYS A 66 -13.17 0.50 -15.59
CA LYS A 66 -12.52 -0.65 -16.23
C LYS A 66 -11.10 -0.88 -15.72
N ILE A 67 -10.48 0.16 -15.17
CA ILE A 67 -9.16 0.04 -14.54
C ILE A 67 -9.30 -0.87 -13.32
N PRO A 68 -8.41 -1.84 -13.10
CA PRO A 68 -8.40 -2.67 -11.91
C PRO A 68 -8.42 -1.85 -10.62
N LEU A 69 -9.04 -2.36 -9.58
CA LEU A 69 -9.09 -1.70 -8.27
C LEU A 69 -8.19 -2.42 -7.27
N ALA A 70 -7.52 -1.64 -6.45
CA ALA A 70 -6.70 -2.10 -5.34
C ALA A 70 -7.26 -1.57 -4.03
N VAL A 71 -7.37 -2.43 -3.02
CA VAL A 71 -7.88 -2.06 -1.70
C VAL A 71 -7.16 -2.84 -0.60
N GLY A 72 -7.12 -2.31 0.62
CA GLY A 72 -6.69 -3.11 1.75
C GLY A 72 -5.76 -2.43 2.74
N GLU A 73 -5.21 -1.25 2.49
CA GLU A 73 -4.35 -0.55 3.45
C GLU A 73 -5.05 -0.26 4.78
N GLN A 74 -6.37 -0.04 4.72
CA GLN A 74 -7.20 0.24 5.90
C GLN A 74 -7.78 -1.02 6.53
N ALA A 75 -7.61 -2.21 5.92
CA ALA A 75 -8.06 -3.46 6.49
C ALA A 75 -7.27 -3.81 7.76
N ARG A 76 -7.96 -4.26 8.80
CA ARG A 76 -7.36 -4.70 10.07
C ARG A 76 -7.48 -6.21 10.27
N THR A 77 -8.50 -6.79 9.66
CA THR A 77 -8.84 -8.20 9.80
C THR A 77 -9.25 -8.81 8.47
N ILE A 78 -9.29 -10.15 8.43
CA ILE A 78 -9.79 -10.88 7.26
C ILE A 78 -11.23 -10.46 6.88
N TRP A 79 -12.03 -10.05 7.84
CA TRP A 79 -13.43 -9.68 7.62
C TRP A 79 -13.55 -8.37 6.86
N ASP A 80 -12.54 -7.50 6.93
CA ASP A 80 -12.55 -6.23 6.22
C ASP A 80 -12.28 -6.42 4.71
N ILE A 81 -11.53 -7.47 4.32
CA ILE A 81 -11.16 -7.70 2.92
C ILE A 81 -12.10 -8.68 2.20
N ILE A 82 -12.73 -9.62 2.91
CA ILE A 82 -13.60 -10.65 2.33
C ILE A 82 -14.69 -10.07 1.43
N PRO A 83 -15.45 -9.01 1.79
CA PRO A 83 -16.51 -8.50 0.93
C PRO A 83 -16.00 -8.04 -0.45
N TYR A 84 -14.83 -7.42 -0.51
CA TYR A 84 -14.25 -6.96 -1.77
C TYR A 84 -13.81 -8.10 -2.68
N LEU A 85 -13.35 -9.19 -2.10
CA LEU A 85 -12.95 -10.40 -2.81
C LEU A 85 -14.18 -11.18 -3.32
N GLN A 86 -15.17 -11.41 -2.46
CA GLN A 86 -16.39 -12.13 -2.81
C GLN A 86 -17.19 -11.44 -3.93
N GLU A 87 -17.26 -10.12 -3.89
CA GLU A 87 -17.94 -9.30 -4.91
C GLU A 87 -17.04 -9.01 -6.14
N ARG A 88 -15.81 -9.57 -6.19
CA ARG A 88 -14.85 -9.39 -7.28
C ARG A 88 -14.57 -7.91 -7.59
N ILE A 89 -14.48 -7.11 -6.56
CA ILE A 89 -14.18 -5.68 -6.66
C ILE A 89 -12.68 -5.47 -6.78
N ALA A 90 -11.91 -6.14 -5.90
CA ALA A 90 -10.47 -5.99 -5.84
C ALA A 90 -9.77 -7.01 -6.75
N GLU A 91 -8.96 -6.52 -7.68
CA GLU A 91 -7.96 -7.32 -8.40
C GLU A 91 -6.61 -7.33 -7.68
N PHE A 92 -6.38 -6.34 -6.81
CA PHE A 92 -5.18 -6.25 -5.98
C PHE A 92 -5.55 -6.03 -4.53
N VAL A 93 -4.85 -6.72 -3.64
CA VAL A 93 -4.99 -6.56 -2.20
C VAL A 93 -3.73 -5.89 -1.64
N GLN A 94 -3.92 -4.72 -1.01
CA GLN A 94 -2.85 -3.87 -0.52
C GLN A 94 -2.78 -3.90 1.02
N ILE A 95 -2.70 -5.10 1.55
CA ILE A 95 -2.67 -5.34 2.98
C ILE A 95 -1.41 -4.75 3.59
N ASP A 96 -1.57 -3.91 4.62
CA ASP A 96 -0.45 -3.41 5.40
C ASP A 96 -0.17 -4.33 6.59
N LEU A 97 1.04 -4.86 6.66
CA LEU A 97 1.48 -5.79 7.70
C LEU A 97 1.38 -5.18 9.11
N ALA A 98 1.74 -3.91 9.24
CA ALA A 98 1.71 -3.23 10.54
C ALA A 98 0.27 -2.95 11.00
N HIS A 99 -0.64 -2.77 10.07
CA HIS A 99 -2.05 -2.50 10.35
C HIS A 99 -2.85 -3.77 10.67
N THR A 100 -2.51 -4.91 10.09
CA THR A 100 -3.27 -6.15 10.22
C THR A 100 -2.84 -7.05 11.40
N GLY A 101 -1.84 -6.64 12.17
CA GLY A 101 -1.34 -7.42 13.31
C GLY A 101 -0.21 -8.40 12.95
N GLY A 102 0.54 -8.11 11.88
CA GLY A 102 1.81 -8.76 11.57
C GLY A 102 1.72 -9.91 10.56
N ILE A 103 2.82 -10.63 10.44
CA ILE A 103 3.10 -11.65 9.41
C ILE A 103 1.97 -12.68 9.28
N SER A 104 1.56 -13.28 10.40
CA SER A 104 0.58 -14.38 10.38
C SER A 104 -0.79 -13.93 9.86
N GLN A 105 -1.19 -12.72 10.18
CA GLN A 105 -2.49 -12.19 9.72
C GLN A 105 -2.43 -11.76 8.26
N MET A 106 -1.34 -11.11 7.87
CA MET A 106 -1.12 -10.73 6.47
C MET A 106 -1.10 -11.95 5.55
N LEU A 107 -0.44 -13.05 5.95
CA LEU A 107 -0.44 -14.30 5.18
C LEU A 107 -1.83 -14.89 4.99
N LYS A 108 -2.70 -14.86 6.03
CA LYS A 108 -4.09 -15.32 5.91
C LYS A 108 -4.86 -14.47 4.90
N MET A 109 -4.69 -13.16 4.93
CA MET A 109 -5.38 -12.23 4.02
C MET A 109 -4.83 -12.39 2.59
N ALA A 110 -3.52 -12.54 2.41
CA ALA A 110 -2.91 -12.80 1.12
C ALA A 110 -3.40 -14.14 0.51
N THR A 111 -3.53 -15.19 1.34
CA THR A 111 -4.11 -16.48 0.91
C THR A 111 -5.56 -16.33 0.46
N LEU A 112 -6.37 -15.50 1.14
CA LEU A 112 -7.71 -15.19 0.68
C LEU A 112 -7.69 -14.45 -0.68
N GLY A 113 -6.78 -13.50 -0.86
CA GLY A 113 -6.56 -12.86 -2.16
C GLY A 113 -6.26 -13.88 -3.25
N GLU A 114 -5.32 -14.81 -2.99
CA GLU A 114 -4.94 -15.86 -3.92
C GLU A 114 -6.13 -16.75 -4.32
N VAL A 115 -6.95 -17.20 -3.36
CA VAL A 115 -8.18 -17.99 -3.61
C VAL A 115 -9.12 -17.26 -4.56
N HIS A 116 -9.21 -15.94 -4.47
CA HIS A 116 -10.05 -15.09 -5.32
C HIS A 116 -9.31 -14.52 -6.55
N GLN A 117 -8.04 -14.93 -6.77
CA GLN A 117 -7.19 -14.45 -7.87
C GLN A 117 -6.91 -12.94 -7.83
N ALA A 118 -6.93 -12.35 -6.64
CA ALA A 118 -6.48 -10.99 -6.39
C ALA A 118 -5.00 -11.01 -5.97
N ALA A 119 -4.15 -10.32 -6.72
CA ALA A 119 -2.71 -10.32 -6.46
C ALA A 119 -2.35 -9.45 -5.26
N LEU A 120 -1.35 -9.88 -4.51
CA LEU A 120 -0.81 -9.11 -3.39
C LEU A 120 0.10 -7.97 -3.91
N ALA A 121 -0.19 -6.75 -3.50
CA ALA A 121 0.64 -5.55 -3.71
C ALA A 121 0.67 -4.74 -2.41
N PRO A 122 1.44 -5.15 -1.38
CA PRO A 122 1.31 -4.62 -0.03
C PRO A 122 1.52 -3.12 0.06
N HIS A 123 0.63 -2.44 0.78
CA HIS A 123 0.88 -1.11 1.31
C HIS A 123 2.00 -1.20 2.36
N SER A 124 2.94 -0.26 2.35
CA SER A 124 4.10 -0.29 3.24
C SER A 124 4.68 1.09 3.56
N VAL A 125 3.87 1.96 4.15
CA VAL A 125 4.35 3.21 4.73
C VAL A 125 4.85 2.94 6.16
N THR A 126 5.95 2.19 6.27
CA THR A 126 6.49 1.68 7.53
C THR A 126 8.01 1.79 7.58
N SER A 127 8.59 1.52 8.77
CA SER A 127 10.05 1.48 8.95
C SER A 127 10.70 0.32 8.19
N ASP A 128 12.04 0.35 8.06
CA ASP A 128 12.80 -0.76 7.48
C ASP A 128 12.59 -2.10 8.23
N LEU A 129 12.19 -2.07 9.51
CA LEU A 129 11.79 -3.27 10.25
C LEU A 129 10.49 -3.84 9.68
N GLY A 130 9.46 -3.03 9.51
CA GLY A 130 8.21 -3.43 8.89
C GLY A 130 8.39 -3.86 7.44
N MET A 131 9.23 -3.14 6.68
CA MET A 131 9.57 -3.51 5.31
C MET A 131 10.30 -4.87 5.26
N SER A 132 11.23 -5.13 6.19
CA SER A 132 11.90 -6.45 6.27
C SER A 132 10.89 -7.58 6.49
N ALA A 133 9.87 -7.38 7.32
CA ALA A 133 8.80 -8.34 7.52
C ALA A 133 7.92 -8.49 6.28
N ASN A 134 7.57 -7.38 5.59
CA ASN A 134 6.83 -7.41 4.33
C ASN A 134 7.55 -8.23 3.25
N LEU A 135 8.87 -8.06 3.11
CA LEU A 135 9.67 -8.82 2.14
C LEU A 135 9.56 -10.33 2.36
N GLN A 136 9.56 -10.79 3.63
CA GLN A 136 9.42 -12.22 3.95
C GLN A 136 8.03 -12.75 3.54
N VAL A 137 6.98 -11.98 3.80
CA VAL A 137 5.61 -12.36 3.40
C VAL A 137 5.48 -12.34 1.88
N SER A 138 5.88 -11.25 1.24
CA SER A 138 5.78 -11.08 -0.22
C SER A 138 6.51 -12.17 -0.99
N ALA A 139 7.69 -12.59 -0.49
CA ALA A 139 8.46 -13.68 -1.10
C ALA A 139 7.80 -15.06 -0.95
N SER A 140 6.88 -15.23 -0.01
CA SER A 140 6.18 -16.50 0.25
C SER A 140 4.83 -16.62 -0.44
N VAL A 141 4.33 -15.54 -1.05
CA VAL A 141 3.01 -15.48 -1.71
C VAL A 141 3.19 -15.66 -3.21
N PRO A 142 2.65 -16.74 -3.82
CA PRO A 142 2.81 -17.01 -5.26
C PRO A 142 2.19 -15.92 -6.15
N LEU A 143 1.06 -15.36 -5.75
CA LEU A 143 0.36 -14.32 -6.49
C LEU A 143 0.73 -12.92 -5.94
N PHE A 144 1.99 -12.54 -6.13
CA PHE A 144 2.55 -11.25 -5.75
C PHE A 144 2.84 -10.39 -6.98
N LEU A 145 2.51 -9.10 -6.94
CA LEU A 145 2.77 -8.16 -8.01
C LEU A 145 4.00 -7.29 -7.73
N ILE A 146 3.94 -6.47 -6.69
CA ILE A 146 4.94 -5.46 -6.37
C ILE A 146 4.86 -5.11 -4.89
N GLN A 147 5.98 -4.65 -4.33
CA GLN A 147 6.07 -4.17 -2.95
C GLN A 147 6.25 -2.66 -2.93
N GLU A 148 5.39 -1.97 -2.20
CA GLU A 148 5.61 -0.57 -1.90
C GLU A 148 6.79 -0.40 -0.94
N TYR A 149 7.64 0.61 -1.17
CA TYR A 149 8.75 0.93 -0.31
C TYR A 149 8.92 2.45 -0.15
N TYR A 150 8.99 2.90 1.09
CA TYR A 150 9.17 4.31 1.45
C TYR A 150 10.45 4.51 2.28
N PRO A 151 11.62 4.75 1.63
CA PRO A 151 12.94 4.65 2.28
C PRO A 151 13.23 5.72 3.34
N SER A 152 12.45 6.78 3.44
CA SER A 152 12.74 7.92 4.31
C SER A 152 12.08 7.87 5.69
N ILE A 153 11.30 6.83 6.01
CA ILE A 153 10.56 6.74 7.29
C ILE A 153 11.46 6.31 8.44
N THR A 154 12.41 5.41 8.19
CA THR A 154 13.29 4.91 9.25
C THR A 154 14.29 5.98 9.66
N PRO A 155 14.41 6.30 10.96
CA PRO A 155 15.50 7.13 11.44
C PRO A 155 16.85 6.54 11.04
N LYS A 156 17.75 7.41 10.60
CA LYS A 156 19.08 6.99 10.16
C LYS A 156 19.78 6.18 11.25
N ASP A 157 20.47 5.12 10.84
CA ASP A 157 21.26 4.23 11.70
C ASP A 157 20.45 3.47 12.77
N LEU A 158 19.10 3.51 12.73
CA LEU A 158 18.26 2.74 13.65
C LEU A 158 18.20 1.26 13.28
N ILE A 159 18.06 0.96 11.99
CA ILE A 159 17.93 -0.41 11.48
C ILE A 159 19.12 -0.73 10.58
N ARG A 160 19.82 -1.82 10.89
CA ARG A 160 20.82 -2.42 10.02
C ARG A 160 20.14 -3.52 9.22
N LYS A 161 19.87 -3.27 7.96
CA LYS A 161 19.23 -4.23 7.05
C LYS A 161 20.26 -5.00 6.24
N SER A 162 20.00 -6.27 5.95
CA SER A 162 20.82 -7.12 5.08
C SER A 162 20.28 -7.18 3.64
N TRP A 163 19.34 -6.33 3.30
CA TRP A 163 18.74 -6.17 1.99
C TRP A 163 18.85 -4.71 1.53
N ASP A 164 18.81 -4.52 0.24
CA ASP A 164 18.75 -3.17 -0.36
C ASP A 164 17.96 -3.23 -1.67
N VAL A 165 17.51 -2.08 -2.13
CA VAL A 165 16.85 -1.94 -3.43
C VAL A 165 17.91 -1.54 -4.44
N ASP A 166 18.08 -2.33 -5.49
CA ASP A 166 19.05 -2.08 -6.54
C ASP A 166 18.60 -0.96 -7.50
N LYS A 167 19.46 -0.62 -8.45
CA LYS A 167 19.20 0.43 -9.45
C LYS A 167 18.02 0.13 -10.38
N ASP A 168 17.62 -1.13 -10.48
CA ASP A 168 16.53 -1.60 -11.31
C ASP A 168 15.22 -1.76 -10.50
N GLY A 169 15.25 -1.43 -9.20
CA GLY A 169 14.10 -1.45 -8.31
C GLY A 169 13.82 -2.79 -7.63
N TYR A 170 14.74 -3.74 -7.70
CA TYR A 170 14.57 -5.04 -7.04
C TYR A 170 15.21 -5.06 -5.66
N ALA A 171 14.47 -5.61 -4.68
CA ALA A 171 14.99 -5.89 -3.35
C ALA A 171 15.52 -7.32 -3.26
N SER A 172 16.75 -7.49 -2.77
CA SER A 172 17.28 -8.81 -2.46
C SER A 172 16.60 -9.39 -1.22
N LEU A 173 16.27 -10.69 -1.25
CA LEU A 173 15.71 -11.35 -0.07
C LEU A 173 16.84 -11.69 0.92
N PRO A 174 16.65 -11.40 2.22
CA PRO A 174 17.60 -11.80 3.24
C PRO A 174 17.73 -13.33 3.33
N THR A 175 18.96 -13.80 3.43
CA THR A 175 19.28 -15.24 3.64
C THR A 175 19.61 -15.57 5.09
N THR A 176 19.72 -14.56 5.94
CA THR A 176 19.98 -14.74 7.38
C THR A 176 18.69 -15.12 8.13
N PRO A 177 18.77 -15.87 9.24
CA PRO A 177 17.60 -16.15 10.06
C PRO A 177 16.87 -14.90 10.53
N GLY A 178 15.55 -14.99 10.71
CA GLY A 178 14.69 -13.89 11.14
C GLY A 178 14.28 -12.97 10.00
N LEU A 179 14.17 -11.67 10.26
CA LEU A 179 13.68 -10.68 9.29
C LEU A 179 14.77 -10.16 8.34
N GLY A 180 16.02 -10.51 8.56
CA GLY A 180 17.14 -9.95 7.79
C GLY A 180 17.47 -8.51 8.14
N CYS A 181 17.21 -8.12 9.39
CA CYS A 181 17.60 -6.82 9.91
C CYS A 181 17.86 -6.91 11.42
N GLU A 182 18.63 -5.96 11.92
CA GLU A 182 18.96 -5.82 13.35
C GLU A 182 18.66 -4.39 13.82
N ILE A 183 18.15 -4.28 15.02
CA ILE A 183 17.91 -2.97 15.65
C ILE A 183 19.23 -2.50 16.30
N ASN A 184 19.60 -1.25 16.06
CA ASN A 184 20.66 -0.59 16.79
C ASN A 184 20.11 -0.12 18.12
N GLU A 185 20.31 -0.91 19.17
CA GLU A 185 19.76 -0.69 20.50
C GLU A 185 20.23 0.67 21.08
N ALA A 186 21.50 1.05 20.89
CA ALA A 186 22.02 2.33 21.37
C ALA A 186 21.31 3.51 20.70
N ARG A 187 21.04 3.39 19.39
CA ARG A 187 20.30 4.42 18.66
C ARG A 187 18.84 4.47 19.06
N LEU A 188 18.23 3.32 19.32
CA LEU A 188 16.85 3.23 19.82
C LEU A 188 16.73 3.93 21.18
N GLU A 189 17.67 3.68 22.09
CA GLU A 189 17.69 4.31 23.41
C GLU A 189 17.86 5.84 23.30
N GLU A 190 18.76 6.30 22.44
CA GLU A 190 18.96 7.74 22.18
C GLU A 190 17.66 8.39 21.66
N ILE A 191 17.01 7.79 20.68
CA ILE A 191 15.76 8.31 20.09
C ILE A 191 14.64 8.32 21.14
N SER A 192 14.54 7.26 21.96
CA SER A 192 13.48 7.15 22.98
C SER A 192 13.55 8.25 24.06
N ARG A 193 14.74 8.76 24.31
CA ARG A 193 14.98 9.85 25.25
C ARG A 193 14.74 11.25 24.66
N THR A 194 14.71 11.33 23.32
CA THR A 194 14.47 12.59 22.62
C THR A 194 12.97 12.76 22.38
N PRO A 195 12.32 13.80 22.91
CA PRO A 195 10.92 14.04 22.62
C PRO A 195 10.74 14.18 21.09
N SER A 196 10.14 13.21 20.46
CA SER A 196 9.79 13.34 19.07
C SER A 196 8.69 14.40 18.96
N LYS A 197 9.00 15.52 18.34
CA LYS A 197 7.93 16.31 17.73
C LYS A 197 7.39 15.42 16.62
N PRO A 198 6.08 15.12 16.57
CA PRO A 198 5.52 14.44 15.42
C PRO A 198 5.90 15.27 14.20
N GLU A 199 6.78 14.75 13.37
CA GLU A 199 7.18 15.39 12.08
C GLU A 199 6.05 15.32 11.04
N TRP A 200 5.04 14.54 11.33
CA TRP A 200 3.80 14.62 10.59
C TRP A 200 3.17 15.96 10.93
N PRO A 201 3.13 16.90 9.98
CA PRO A 201 2.25 18.04 10.14
C PRO A 201 0.91 17.42 10.51
N THR A 202 0.21 18.01 11.46
CA THR A 202 -1.19 17.71 11.79
C THR A 202 -2.05 17.97 10.56
N ARG A 203 -1.74 17.29 9.47
CA ARG A 203 -2.59 17.18 8.29
C ARG A 203 -3.83 16.50 8.81
N GLY A 204 -4.89 17.23 8.86
CA GLY A 204 -6.11 16.62 9.19
C GLY A 204 -6.82 17.12 10.40
N ARG A 205 -6.37 18.14 11.08
CA ARG A 205 -7.25 18.87 11.99
C ARG A 205 -7.77 20.12 11.30
N LEU A 206 -9.05 20.08 10.96
CA LEU A 206 -9.79 21.28 10.59
C LEU A 206 -9.80 22.24 11.77
N LYS A 207 -10.14 23.51 11.55
CA LYS A 207 -10.17 24.54 12.61
C LYS A 207 -11.11 24.19 13.77
N ASP A 208 -12.07 23.29 13.56
CA ASP A 208 -13.00 22.77 14.55
C ASP A 208 -12.45 21.54 15.32
N GLY A 209 -11.22 21.10 15.01
CA GLY A 209 -10.57 19.95 15.65
C GLY A 209 -10.95 18.59 15.07
N SER A 210 -11.81 18.52 14.06
CA SER A 210 -12.13 17.28 13.37
C SER A 210 -10.94 16.79 12.54
N ILE A 211 -10.85 15.47 12.34
CA ILE A 211 -9.80 14.84 11.54
C ILE A 211 -10.21 14.90 10.07
N SER A 212 -9.33 15.37 9.20
CA SER A 212 -9.54 15.46 7.75
C SER A 212 -8.71 14.47 6.92
N ASP A 213 -8.34 13.34 7.51
CA ASP A 213 -7.49 12.31 6.86
C ASP A 213 -8.29 11.40 5.91
N TYR A 214 -9.18 12.01 5.12
CA TYR A 214 -9.83 11.33 4.01
C TYR A 214 -9.97 12.29 2.82
#